data_c561a4ef2b8128c0e0de88160884a471
#
_entry.id   c561a4ef2b8128c0e0de88160884a471
#
_cell.length_a   1.000
_cell.length_b   1.000
_cell.length_c   1.000
_cell.angle_alpha   90.00
_cell.angle_beta   90.00
_cell.angle_gamma   90.00
#
_symmetry.space_group_name_H-M   'P 1'
#
loop_
_entity.id
_entity.type
_entity.pdbx_description
1 polymer ?
#
loop_
_entity_poly.entity_id
_entity_poly.type
_entity_poly.pdbx_seq_one_letter_code
_entity_poly.pdbx_strand_id
1 'polypeptide(L)'
;MEDPAFHPWIGGSQPERDRAYHQGTVWGFPLGAYFRAVLNYFPKEGKQEVHRGLERLASWMQEGCLFHLAEIYDGAAPVMSKGCYAQAWSVGEILRVYKEIEGKKMNAVVKRTPAEWKSFFESEEFVENFTYEGDDLGVSVRKSRECDENWQMPKKDEQFVTEWKLWAPTVMEVSLELFSCGSSRERGDRKIASIAMTRGEKGVWSCAMQGAWYGTYYTYHILHSDGVFDTTDPYGVASGIDSERSMVVNLAETDPAGWEQDERPEIRPEDRCVYELHVKDFSSDPHSGISDKHRGKFLAFTEEG
;
A
#
# COMPACT_ATOMS: atom_id res chain seq x y z
N MET A 1 6.26 -17.95 -43.99
CA MET A 1 6.85 -17.07 -45.02
C MET A 1 6.61 -15.68 -44.50
N GLU A 2 7.66 -14.98 -44.09
CA GLU A 2 7.53 -13.64 -43.57
C GLU A 2 7.22 -12.66 -44.69
N ASP A 3 6.33 -11.71 -44.46
CA ASP A 3 6.02 -10.65 -45.41
C ASP A 3 7.31 -9.83 -45.65
N PRO A 4 7.76 -9.62 -46.88
CA PRO A 4 8.95 -8.83 -47.20
C PRO A 4 8.83 -7.37 -46.78
N ALA A 5 7.63 -6.88 -46.47
CA ALA A 5 7.38 -5.55 -45.90
C ALA A 5 7.52 -5.51 -44.37
N PHE A 6 7.70 -6.64 -43.70
CA PHE A 6 7.77 -6.71 -42.24
C PHE A 6 9.08 -6.11 -41.71
N HIS A 7 8.96 -5.05 -40.88
CA HIS A 7 10.05 -4.33 -40.23
C HIS A 7 9.84 -4.33 -38.73
N PRO A 8 10.30 -5.34 -37.98
CA PRO A 8 9.92 -5.55 -36.58
C PRO A 8 10.53 -4.56 -35.58
N TRP A 9 11.57 -3.83 -35.93
CA TRP A 9 12.26 -2.93 -35.03
C TRP A 9 12.15 -1.47 -35.49
N ILE A 10 11.76 -0.58 -34.58
CA ILE A 10 11.75 0.86 -34.80
C ILE A 10 13.17 1.42 -34.60
N GLY A 11 13.75 1.96 -35.67
CA GLY A 11 15.07 2.58 -35.66
C GLY A 11 15.44 3.21 -36.99
N GLY A 12 16.57 3.88 -37.05
CA GLY A 12 17.10 4.49 -38.29
C GLY A 12 16.52 5.86 -38.61
N SER A 13 16.49 6.19 -39.92
CA SER A 13 15.93 7.43 -40.46
C SER A 13 14.42 7.53 -40.25
N GLN A 14 13.85 8.74 -40.44
CA GLN A 14 12.39 8.95 -40.32
C GLN A 14 11.58 7.98 -41.23
N PRO A 15 11.90 7.83 -42.53
CA PRO A 15 11.15 6.89 -43.37
C PRO A 15 11.24 5.41 -42.94
N GLU A 16 12.37 5.02 -42.34
CA GLU A 16 12.55 3.65 -41.80
C GLU A 16 11.70 3.45 -40.56
N ARG A 17 11.68 4.43 -39.67
CA ARG A 17 10.83 4.40 -38.48
C ARG A 17 9.35 4.39 -38.83
N ASP A 18 8.90 5.23 -39.78
CA ASP A 18 7.51 5.28 -40.22
C ASP A 18 7.09 3.96 -40.86
N ARG A 19 7.97 3.30 -41.60
CA ARG A 19 7.71 1.99 -42.17
C ARG A 19 7.56 0.94 -41.09
N ALA A 20 8.47 0.86 -40.14
CA ALA A 20 8.39 -0.08 -39.02
C ALA A 20 7.13 0.15 -38.17
N TYR A 21 6.77 1.40 -37.92
CA TYR A 21 5.59 1.79 -37.15
C TYR A 21 4.28 1.22 -37.72
N HIS A 22 4.16 1.10 -39.04
CA HIS A 22 2.97 0.58 -39.73
C HIS A 22 3.09 -0.88 -40.19
N GLN A 23 4.30 -1.45 -40.29
CA GLN A 23 4.54 -2.72 -40.98
C GLN A 23 5.25 -3.75 -40.11
N GLY A 24 5.38 -3.53 -38.78
CA GLY A 24 6.13 -4.52 -38.03
C GLY A 24 6.01 -4.43 -36.51
N THR A 25 5.64 -3.29 -35.97
CA THR A 25 5.48 -3.11 -34.53
C THR A 25 4.19 -3.73 -34.01
N VAL A 26 4.21 -4.15 -32.74
CA VAL A 26 3.05 -4.62 -32.02
C VAL A 26 2.39 -3.46 -31.28
N TRP A 27 1.13 -3.27 -31.49
CA TRP A 27 0.32 -2.24 -30.84
C TRP A 27 -0.42 -2.83 -29.64
N GLY A 28 -0.36 -2.12 -28.50
CA GLY A 28 -0.99 -2.59 -27.26
C GLY A 28 -2.52 -2.54 -27.27
N PHE A 29 -3.12 -1.51 -27.89
CA PHE A 29 -4.58 -1.31 -27.83
C PHE A 29 -5.41 -2.40 -28.52
N PRO A 30 -5.01 -3.03 -29.67
CA PRO A 30 -5.81 -4.07 -30.30
C PRO A 30 -5.92 -5.35 -29.46
N LEU A 31 -4.99 -5.57 -28.52
CA LEU A 31 -5.06 -6.72 -27.61
C LEU A 31 -6.34 -6.71 -26.77
N GLY A 32 -6.86 -5.54 -26.40
CA GLY A 32 -8.14 -5.44 -25.69
C GLY A 32 -9.29 -6.01 -26.52
N ALA A 33 -9.39 -5.65 -27.79
CA ALA A 33 -10.39 -6.20 -28.70
C ALA A 33 -10.19 -7.71 -28.94
N TYR A 34 -8.94 -8.16 -29.12
CA TYR A 34 -8.61 -9.58 -29.26
C TYR A 34 -9.05 -10.39 -28.03
N PHE A 35 -8.69 -9.98 -26.84
CA PHE A 35 -9.05 -10.66 -25.60
C PHE A 35 -10.57 -10.75 -25.41
N ARG A 36 -11.30 -9.69 -25.75
CA ARG A 36 -12.77 -9.71 -25.72
C ARG A 36 -13.37 -10.67 -26.72
N ALA A 37 -12.81 -10.74 -27.93
CA ALA A 37 -13.23 -11.75 -28.91
C ALA A 37 -12.97 -13.17 -28.38
N VAL A 38 -11.78 -13.42 -27.81
CA VAL A 38 -11.46 -14.71 -27.17
C VAL A 38 -12.46 -15.07 -26.08
N LEU A 39 -12.80 -14.12 -25.19
CA LEU A 39 -13.78 -14.35 -24.11
C LEU A 39 -15.20 -14.61 -24.63
N ASN A 40 -15.60 -13.94 -25.72
CA ASN A 40 -16.92 -14.10 -26.30
C ASN A 40 -17.09 -15.45 -27.04
N TYR A 41 -16.08 -15.84 -27.79
CA TYR A 41 -16.14 -17.09 -28.57
C TYR A 41 -15.73 -18.35 -27.81
N PHE A 42 -14.86 -18.19 -26.79
CA PHE A 42 -14.32 -19.26 -25.95
C PHE A 42 -14.45 -18.96 -24.45
N PRO A 43 -15.67 -18.91 -23.90
CA PRO A 43 -15.90 -18.37 -22.56
C PRO A 43 -15.27 -19.18 -21.40
N LYS A 44 -14.91 -20.43 -21.63
CA LYS A 44 -14.23 -21.27 -20.62
C LYS A 44 -12.71 -21.30 -20.83
N GLU A 45 -12.28 -21.75 -21.99
CA GLU A 45 -10.86 -21.92 -22.32
C GLU A 45 -10.16 -20.56 -22.51
N GLY A 46 -10.86 -19.61 -23.10
CA GLY A 46 -10.36 -18.27 -23.36
C GLY A 46 -9.99 -17.47 -22.10
N LYS A 47 -10.60 -17.76 -20.95
CA LYS A 47 -10.21 -17.11 -19.69
C LYS A 47 -8.75 -17.36 -19.34
N GLN A 48 -8.26 -18.60 -19.48
CA GLN A 48 -6.87 -18.92 -19.18
C GLN A 48 -5.90 -18.24 -20.15
N GLU A 49 -6.28 -18.15 -21.42
CA GLU A 49 -5.50 -17.45 -22.44
C GLU A 49 -5.39 -15.96 -22.12
N VAL A 50 -6.51 -15.34 -21.80
CA VAL A 50 -6.55 -13.90 -21.45
C VAL A 50 -5.79 -13.62 -20.16
N HIS A 51 -5.91 -14.46 -19.12
CA HIS A 51 -5.12 -14.30 -17.89
C HIS A 51 -3.61 -14.36 -18.19
N ARG A 52 -3.14 -15.34 -18.95
CA ARG A 52 -1.72 -15.43 -19.35
C ARG A 52 -1.27 -14.20 -20.14
N GLY A 53 -2.13 -13.68 -21.03
CA GLY A 53 -1.86 -12.46 -21.78
C GLY A 53 -1.73 -11.24 -20.89
N LEU A 54 -2.62 -11.08 -19.91
CA LEU A 54 -2.58 -9.99 -18.94
C LEU A 54 -1.35 -10.06 -18.01
N GLU A 55 -0.97 -11.26 -17.56
CA GLU A 55 0.26 -11.46 -16.76
C GLU A 55 1.52 -11.04 -17.54
N ARG A 56 1.60 -11.39 -18.83
CA ARG A 56 2.70 -10.95 -19.71
C ARG A 56 2.72 -9.43 -19.87
N LEU A 57 1.57 -8.81 -20.08
CA LEU A 57 1.48 -7.34 -20.15
C LEU A 57 1.87 -6.69 -18.83
N ALA A 58 1.51 -7.27 -17.69
CA ALA A 58 1.92 -6.79 -16.39
C ALA A 58 3.45 -6.80 -16.20
N SER A 59 4.15 -7.81 -16.73
CA SER A 59 5.61 -7.83 -16.71
C SER A 59 6.23 -6.69 -17.55
N TRP A 60 5.60 -6.31 -18.66
CA TRP A 60 6.05 -5.20 -19.50
C TRP A 60 5.80 -3.82 -18.88
N MET A 61 4.86 -3.71 -17.95
CA MET A 61 4.66 -2.47 -17.16
C MET A 61 5.85 -2.14 -16.23
N GLN A 62 6.81 -3.04 -16.10
CA GLN A 62 8.06 -2.80 -15.35
C GLN A 62 9.18 -2.23 -16.22
N GLU A 63 8.97 -2.16 -17.53
CA GLU A 63 9.92 -1.63 -18.51
C GLU A 63 9.42 -0.29 -19.07
N GLY A 64 10.34 0.59 -19.42
CA GLY A 64 10.01 1.88 -20.03
C GLY A 64 9.36 2.85 -19.04
N CYS A 65 8.06 3.03 -19.10
CA CYS A 65 7.30 3.85 -18.13
C CYS A 65 6.65 2.94 -17.09
N LEU A 66 7.20 2.94 -15.89
CA LEU A 66 6.72 2.11 -14.79
C LEU A 66 5.21 2.25 -14.57
N PHE A 67 4.52 1.11 -14.48
CA PHE A 67 3.06 0.98 -14.29
C PHE A 67 2.19 1.49 -15.44
N HIS A 68 2.78 1.69 -16.64
CA HIS A 68 2.03 2.05 -17.84
C HIS A 68 2.34 1.09 -18.99
N LEU A 69 1.47 1.08 -20.00
CA LEU A 69 1.69 0.38 -21.26
C LEU A 69 2.11 1.38 -22.33
N ALA A 70 3.17 1.05 -23.04
CA ALA A 70 3.63 1.85 -24.17
C ALA A 70 2.64 1.78 -25.34
N GLU A 71 2.79 2.70 -26.27
CA GLU A 71 2.02 2.75 -27.50
C GLU A 71 2.24 1.52 -28.36
N ILE A 72 3.52 1.19 -28.56
CA ILE A 72 3.98 0.11 -29.42
C ILE A 72 5.15 -0.65 -28.82
N TYR A 73 5.39 -1.82 -29.32
CA TYR A 73 6.51 -2.70 -28.97
C TYR A 73 7.19 -3.22 -30.24
N ASP A 74 8.48 -3.55 -30.16
CA ASP A 74 9.17 -4.21 -31.27
C ASP A 74 8.48 -5.52 -31.60
N GLY A 75 8.34 -5.82 -32.90
CA GLY A 75 7.62 -7.01 -33.40
C GLY A 75 8.43 -8.30 -33.38
N ALA A 76 9.73 -8.22 -33.02
CA ALA A 76 10.63 -9.36 -32.89
C ALA A 76 11.61 -9.16 -31.72
N ALA A 77 12.17 -10.25 -31.21
CA ALA A 77 13.16 -10.20 -30.11
C ALA A 77 14.48 -9.53 -30.55
N PRO A 78 15.10 -8.72 -29.68
CA PRO A 78 14.63 -8.32 -28.37
C PRO A 78 13.45 -7.35 -28.46
N VAL A 79 12.38 -7.63 -27.72
CA VAL A 79 11.17 -6.80 -27.69
C VAL A 79 11.37 -5.67 -26.69
N MET A 80 11.28 -4.44 -27.17
CA MET A 80 11.37 -3.23 -26.33
C MET A 80 10.16 -2.33 -26.53
N SER A 81 9.76 -1.63 -25.49
CA SER A 81 8.72 -0.61 -25.55
C SER A 81 9.19 0.61 -26.37
N LYS A 82 8.30 1.15 -27.19
CA LYS A 82 8.56 2.28 -28.11
C LYS A 82 7.36 3.21 -28.17
N GLY A 83 7.53 4.33 -28.87
CA GLY A 83 6.48 5.33 -29.05
C GLY A 83 6.21 6.11 -27.76
N CYS A 84 4.94 6.45 -27.50
CA CYS A 84 4.52 7.10 -26.26
C CYS A 84 4.58 6.11 -25.11
N TYR A 85 5.29 6.45 -24.02
CA TYR A 85 5.53 5.55 -22.89
C TYR A 85 4.26 5.21 -22.08
N ALA A 86 3.27 6.09 -22.07
CA ALA A 86 2.05 5.93 -21.30
C ALA A 86 0.85 6.24 -22.20
N GLN A 87 0.51 5.27 -23.06
CA GLN A 87 -0.53 5.48 -24.05
C GLN A 87 -1.91 5.14 -23.48
N ALA A 88 -2.77 6.15 -23.40
CA ALA A 88 -4.09 6.04 -22.77
C ALA A 88 -4.98 4.95 -23.38
N TRP A 89 -5.00 4.79 -24.69
CA TRP A 89 -5.80 3.74 -25.35
C TRP A 89 -5.28 2.33 -25.07
N SER A 90 -3.94 2.12 -25.00
CA SER A 90 -3.38 0.83 -24.62
C SER A 90 -3.78 0.45 -23.20
N VAL A 91 -3.65 1.38 -22.26
CA VAL A 91 -4.05 1.18 -20.87
C VAL A 91 -5.57 1.00 -20.75
N GLY A 92 -6.36 1.85 -21.42
CA GLY A 92 -7.83 1.82 -21.36
C GLY A 92 -8.43 0.52 -21.88
N GLU A 93 -7.95 0.01 -23.02
CA GLU A 93 -8.46 -1.24 -23.61
C GLU A 93 -8.10 -2.46 -22.76
N ILE A 94 -6.88 -2.52 -22.22
CA ILE A 94 -6.46 -3.61 -21.33
C ILE A 94 -7.19 -3.55 -19.99
N LEU A 95 -7.33 -2.37 -19.39
CA LEU A 95 -8.08 -2.17 -18.16
C LEU A 95 -9.57 -2.58 -18.32
N ARG A 96 -10.16 -2.31 -19.49
CA ARG A 96 -11.53 -2.73 -19.79
C ARG A 96 -11.66 -4.26 -19.76
N VAL A 97 -10.72 -4.98 -20.39
CA VAL A 97 -10.70 -6.44 -20.37
C VAL A 97 -10.46 -6.99 -18.97
N TYR A 98 -9.51 -6.41 -18.26
CA TYR A 98 -9.23 -6.77 -16.87
C TYR A 98 -10.50 -6.65 -16.01
N LYS A 99 -11.19 -5.53 -16.08
CA LYS A 99 -12.47 -5.32 -15.38
C LYS A 99 -13.56 -6.30 -15.84
N GLU A 100 -13.61 -6.68 -17.10
CA GLU A 100 -14.60 -7.66 -17.61
C GLU A 100 -14.34 -9.07 -17.05
N ILE A 101 -13.08 -9.45 -16.86
CA ILE A 101 -12.69 -10.74 -16.28
C ILE A 101 -12.84 -10.73 -14.76
N GLU A 102 -12.28 -9.73 -14.11
CA GLU A 102 -12.31 -9.57 -12.67
C GLU A 102 -13.68 -9.07 -12.19
N GLY A 103 -14.37 -8.27 -13.00
CA GLY A 103 -15.71 -7.76 -12.68
C GLY A 103 -16.79 -8.84 -12.56
N LYS A 104 -16.52 -10.06 -13.02
CA LYS A 104 -17.35 -11.24 -12.69
C LYS A 104 -16.95 -11.87 -11.35
N LYS A 105 -15.81 -11.49 -10.77
CA LYS A 105 -15.40 -11.80 -9.40
C LYS A 105 -15.61 -10.62 -8.43
N MET A 106 -15.76 -9.42 -8.92
CA MET A 106 -16.38 -8.37 -8.12
C MET A 106 -17.85 -8.81 -7.94
N ASN A 107 -18.10 -9.51 -6.84
CA ASN A 107 -19.44 -9.63 -6.29
C ASN A 107 -20.06 -8.25 -6.45
N ALA A 108 -21.21 -8.18 -7.11
CA ALA A 108 -21.97 -6.94 -7.21
C ALA A 108 -21.86 -6.24 -5.87
N VAL A 109 -21.48 -4.97 -5.87
CA VAL A 109 -21.31 -4.19 -4.64
C VAL A 109 -22.56 -4.45 -3.80
N VAL A 110 -22.43 -5.34 -2.82
CA VAL A 110 -23.56 -5.74 -1.99
C VAL A 110 -23.74 -4.62 -0.99
N LYS A 111 -24.57 -3.65 -1.37
CA LYS A 111 -25.03 -2.64 -0.42
C LYS A 111 -25.89 -3.33 0.62
N ARG A 112 -25.38 -3.38 1.84
CA ARG A 112 -26.12 -3.90 2.99
C ARG A 112 -26.60 -2.72 3.83
N THR A 113 -27.79 -2.84 4.36
CA THR A 113 -28.26 -1.97 5.44
C THR A 113 -27.46 -2.22 6.71
N PRO A 114 -27.43 -1.30 7.68
CA PRO A 114 -26.75 -1.54 8.97
C PRO A 114 -27.17 -2.83 9.68
N ALA A 115 -28.46 -3.21 9.57
CA ALA A 115 -28.97 -4.45 10.15
C ALA A 115 -28.40 -5.69 9.43
N GLU A 116 -28.31 -5.66 8.12
CA GLU A 116 -27.72 -6.74 7.32
C GLU A 116 -26.22 -6.85 7.55
N TRP A 117 -25.50 -5.72 7.71
CA TRP A 117 -24.08 -5.73 8.11
C TRP A 117 -23.90 -6.37 9.47
N LYS A 118 -24.71 -5.99 10.46
CA LYS A 118 -24.66 -6.59 11.79
C LYS A 118 -24.88 -8.10 11.73
N SER A 119 -25.92 -8.56 11.04
CA SER A 119 -26.23 -9.98 10.88
C SER A 119 -25.09 -10.73 10.17
N PHE A 120 -24.46 -10.11 9.19
CA PHE A 120 -23.30 -10.70 8.48
C PHE A 120 -22.10 -10.86 9.40
N PHE A 121 -21.73 -9.84 10.17
CA PHE A 121 -20.60 -9.91 11.10
C PHE A 121 -20.81 -10.91 12.26
N GLU A 122 -22.08 -11.19 12.61
CA GLU A 122 -22.44 -12.17 13.64
C GLU A 122 -22.61 -13.60 13.07
N SER A 123 -22.47 -13.79 11.76
CA SER A 123 -22.67 -15.09 11.10
C SER A 123 -21.46 -16.03 11.25
N GLU A 124 -21.72 -17.36 11.30
CA GLU A 124 -20.70 -18.38 11.22
C GLU A 124 -19.85 -18.26 9.94
N GLU A 125 -20.49 -17.91 8.81
CA GLU A 125 -19.84 -17.67 7.54
C GLU A 125 -18.76 -16.58 7.65
N PHE A 126 -19.05 -15.48 8.34
CA PHE A 126 -18.07 -14.41 8.55
C PHE A 126 -16.91 -14.89 9.42
N VAL A 127 -17.19 -15.56 10.52
CA VAL A 127 -16.17 -16.10 11.43
C VAL A 127 -15.25 -17.09 10.71
N GLU A 128 -15.82 -18.05 10.00
CA GLU A 128 -15.04 -19.06 9.26
C GLU A 128 -14.16 -18.44 8.17
N ASN A 129 -14.67 -17.46 7.42
CA ASN A 129 -13.96 -16.90 6.28
C ASN A 129 -12.97 -15.79 6.64
N PHE A 130 -13.20 -15.05 7.73
CA PHE A 130 -12.47 -13.81 7.98
C PHE A 130 -11.78 -13.75 9.37
N THR A 131 -11.94 -14.73 10.23
CA THR A 131 -11.13 -14.75 11.46
C THR A 131 -9.65 -14.87 11.11
N TYR A 132 -8.87 -13.86 11.53
CA TYR A 132 -7.43 -13.81 11.38
C TYR A 132 -6.78 -14.04 12.74
N GLU A 133 -5.95 -15.08 12.84
CA GLU A 133 -5.28 -15.48 14.10
C GLU A 133 -3.81 -15.06 14.15
N GLY A 134 -3.32 -14.34 13.12
CA GLY A 134 -1.96 -13.82 13.10
C GLY A 134 -1.79 -12.63 14.05
N ASP A 135 -0.55 -12.41 14.48
CA ASP A 135 -0.12 -11.33 15.39
C ASP A 135 0.68 -10.23 14.66
N ASP A 136 0.63 -10.20 13.34
CA ASP A 136 1.48 -9.39 12.48
C ASP A 136 0.73 -8.28 11.72
N LEU A 137 -0.46 -7.88 12.21
CA LEU A 137 -1.19 -6.73 11.67
C LEU A 137 -0.52 -5.41 12.06
N GLY A 138 -0.74 -4.38 11.22
CA GLY A 138 -0.09 -3.07 11.37
C GLY A 138 1.17 -2.97 10.54
N VAL A 139 2.10 -2.10 10.96
CA VAL A 139 3.38 -1.88 10.28
C VAL A 139 4.51 -2.61 10.99
N SER A 140 5.35 -3.29 10.24
CA SER A 140 6.58 -3.92 10.74
C SER A 140 7.78 -3.56 9.88
N VAL A 141 8.95 -3.41 10.52
CA VAL A 141 10.23 -3.20 9.84
C VAL A 141 11.14 -4.36 10.21
N ARG A 142 11.58 -5.13 9.22
CA ARG A 142 12.40 -6.32 9.42
C ARG A 142 13.60 -6.32 8.49
N LYS A 143 14.69 -7.03 8.87
CA LYS A 143 15.84 -7.23 7.98
C LYS A 143 15.40 -8.09 6.78
N SER A 144 15.80 -7.70 5.58
CA SER A 144 15.62 -8.52 4.39
C SER A 144 16.39 -9.85 4.54
N ARG A 145 15.75 -10.96 4.18
CA ARG A 145 16.38 -12.30 4.25
C ARG A 145 17.32 -12.58 3.09
N GLU A 146 17.40 -11.71 2.09
CA GLU A 146 18.15 -11.90 0.85
C GLU A 146 19.57 -11.30 0.87
N CYS A 147 20.07 -10.86 2.02
CA CYS A 147 21.47 -10.46 2.14
C CYS A 147 22.36 -11.71 2.21
N ASP A 148 22.77 -12.20 1.04
CA ASP A 148 23.84 -13.21 0.91
C ASP A 148 25.16 -12.59 1.41
N GLU A 149 25.90 -13.29 2.24
CA GLU A 149 27.13 -12.80 2.92
C GLU A 149 28.25 -12.36 1.96
N ASN A 150 28.09 -12.56 0.67
CA ASN A 150 29.05 -12.23 -0.38
C ASN A 150 28.73 -10.97 -1.20
N TRP A 151 27.74 -10.18 -0.82
CA TRP A 151 27.36 -8.97 -1.57
C TRP A 151 28.04 -7.72 -0.99
N GLN A 152 28.68 -6.95 -1.88
CA GLN A 152 29.29 -5.66 -1.53
C GLN A 152 28.21 -4.68 -1.05
N MET A 153 28.40 -4.16 0.16
CA MET A 153 27.60 -3.19 0.91
C MET A 153 26.44 -2.54 0.15
N PRO A 154 25.18 -2.95 0.37
CA PRO A 154 24.04 -2.12 0.07
C PRO A 154 24.06 -0.86 0.96
N LYS A 155 23.52 0.24 0.45
CA LYS A 155 23.29 1.43 1.26
C LYS A 155 22.52 1.01 2.52
N LYS A 156 22.82 1.63 3.67
CA LYS A 156 22.39 1.23 5.01
C LYS A 156 20.88 0.89 5.15
N ASP A 157 20.05 1.38 4.22
CA ASP A 157 18.59 1.19 4.21
C ASP A 157 18.10 -0.01 3.38
N GLU A 158 18.91 -0.52 2.44
CA GLU A 158 18.49 -1.61 1.53
C GLU A 158 18.38 -2.98 2.21
N GLN A 159 18.94 -3.12 3.42
CA GLN A 159 18.85 -4.36 4.21
C GLN A 159 17.55 -4.52 4.98
N PHE A 160 16.64 -3.54 4.93
CA PHE A 160 15.36 -3.58 5.62
C PHE A 160 14.20 -3.62 4.64
N VAL A 161 13.11 -4.22 5.08
CA VAL A 161 11.81 -4.18 4.41
C VAL A 161 10.78 -3.70 5.42
N THR A 162 10.01 -2.69 5.05
CA THR A 162 8.83 -2.27 5.80
C THR A 162 7.60 -2.89 5.16
N GLU A 163 6.79 -3.57 5.95
CA GLU A 163 5.57 -4.23 5.54
C GLU A 163 4.39 -3.63 6.30
N TRP A 164 3.30 -3.37 5.60
CA TRP A 164 2.02 -2.93 6.17
C TRP A 164 0.97 -3.98 5.95
N LYS A 165 0.23 -4.31 7.00
CA LYS A 165 -0.88 -5.29 6.97
C LYS A 165 -2.11 -4.72 7.63
N LEU A 166 -3.23 -4.73 6.92
CA LEU A 166 -4.53 -4.26 7.38
C LEU A 166 -5.55 -5.39 7.26
N TRP A 167 -6.23 -5.72 8.33
CA TRP A 167 -7.41 -6.58 8.27
C TRP A 167 -8.64 -5.75 7.93
N ALA A 168 -9.16 -5.92 6.71
CA ALA A 168 -10.32 -5.21 6.19
C ALA A 168 -11.10 -6.12 5.23
N PRO A 169 -11.84 -7.11 5.76
CA PRO A 169 -12.41 -8.20 4.97
C PRO A 169 -13.52 -7.77 4.01
N THR A 170 -14.23 -6.68 4.30
CA THR A 170 -15.41 -6.25 3.56
C THR A 170 -15.12 -5.17 2.52
N VAL A 171 -13.89 -4.68 2.45
CA VAL A 171 -13.52 -3.61 1.52
C VAL A 171 -13.14 -4.16 0.15
N MET A 172 -13.28 -3.34 -0.87
CA MET A 172 -13.05 -3.69 -2.26
C MET A 172 -11.62 -3.40 -2.70
N GLU A 173 -11.06 -2.27 -2.26
CA GLU A 173 -9.70 -1.84 -2.56
C GLU A 173 -9.11 -1.12 -1.35
N VAL A 174 -7.81 -1.26 -1.17
CA VAL A 174 -7.02 -0.53 -0.18
C VAL A 174 -5.76 0.00 -0.83
N SER A 175 -5.46 1.26 -0.60
CA SER A 175 -4.16 1.86 -0.91
C SER A 175 -3.52 2.41 0.34
N LEU A 176 -2.22 2.18 0.49
CA LEU A 176 -1.39 2.82 1.50
C LEU A 176 -0.99 4.21 0.98
N GLU A 177 -1.28 5.25 1.75
CA GLU A 177 -0.93 6.62 1.45
C GLU A 177 0.19 7.07 2.39
N LEU A 178 1.35 7.47 1.84
CA LEU A 178 2.52 7.90 2.62
C LEU A 178 2.67 9.43 2.59
N PHE A 179 3.03 10.00 3.74
CA PHE A 179 3.15 11.45 3.93
C PHE A 179 4.43 11.83 4.68
N SER A 180 4.88 13.07 4.44
CA SER A 180 6.06 13.63 5.09
C SER A 180 5.80 14.18 6.50
N CYS A 181 4.54 14.49 6.85
CA CYS A 181 4.15 15.07 8.12
C CYS A 181 2.96 14.33 8.73
N GLY A 182 2.77 14.47 10.03
CA GLY A 182 1.71 13.81 10.79
C GLY A 182 0.32 14.42 10.62
N SER A 183 0.26 15.65 10.09
CA SER A 183 -0.98 16.36 9.81
C SER A 183 -0.88 17.17 8.53
N SER A 184 -2.00 17.29 7.81
CA SER A 184 -2.15 18.14 6.63
C SER A 184 -1.96 19.64 6.92
N ARG A 185 -2.02 20.02 8.21
CA ARG A 185 -1.83 21.40 8.69
C ARG A 185 -0.37 21.78 8.94
N GLU A 186 0.53 20.81 8.89
CA GLU A 186 1.95 21.05 9.14
C GLU A 186 2.65 21.65 7.91
N ARG A 187 3.54 22.61 8.16
CA ARG A 187 4.30 23.24 7.07
C ARG A 187 5.23 22.23 6.41
N GLY A 188 5.10 22.09 5.09
CA GLY A 188 5.92 21.15 4.29
C GLY A 188 5.25 19.79 4.12
N ASP A 189 3.99 19.65 4.54
CA ASP A 189 3.23 18.44 4.28
C ASP A 189 3.11 18.15 2.79
N ARG A 190 3.34 16.89 2.45
CA ARG A 190 3.15 16.37 1.08
C ARG A 190 2.88 14.87 1.12
N LYS A 191 2.07 14.42 0.20
CA LYS A 191 1.96 12.99 -0.11
C LYS A 191 3.25 12.53 -0.80
N ILE A 192 3.88 11.50 -0.25
CA ILE A 192 5.13 10.90 -0.76
C ILE A 192 4.81 9.86 -1.82
N ALA A 193 3.85 8.97 -1.54
CA ALA A 193 3.47 7.88 -2.42
C ALA A 193 2.04 7.41 -2.13
N SER A 194 1.46 6.71 -3.11
CA SER A 194 0.22 5.95 -3.01
C SER A 194 0.50 4.55 -3.54
N ILE A 195 0.32 3.52 -2.73
CA ILE A 195 0.67 2.13 -3.05
C ILE A 195 -0.57 1.26 -2.91
N ALA A 196 -1.01 0.65 -4.02
CA ALA A 196 -2.09 -0.33 -3.96
C ALA A 196 -1.68 -1.54 -3.13
N MET A 197 -2.53 -1.95 -2.20
CA MET A 197 -2.30 -3.13 -1.38
C MET A 197 -2.91 -4.37 -2.03
N THR A 198 -2.29 -5.51 -1.77
CA THR A 198 -2.77 -6.81 -2.26
C THR A 198 -3.63 -7.49 -1.21
N ARG A 199 -4.81 -7.95 -1.62
CA ARG A 199 -5.70 -8.73 -0.76
C ARG A 199 -5.21 -10.16 -0.67
N GLY A 200 -4.93 -10.60 0.55
CA GLY A 200 -4.59 -11.97 0.90
C GLY A 200 -5.78 -12.75 1.47
N GLU A 201 -5.45 -13.82 2.17
CA GLU A 201 -6.43 -14.67 2.85
C GLU A 201 -7.07 -13.96 4.05
N LYS A 202 -8.21 -14.44 4.51
CA LYS A 202 -8.94 -13.93 5.69
C LYS A 202 -9.26 -12.44 5.66
N GLY A 203 -9.19 -11.80 4.47
CA GLY A 203 -9.46 -10.37 4.31
C GLY A 203 -8.33 -9.47 4.78
N VAL A 204 -7.11 -9.97 4.90
CA VAL A 204 -5.91 -9.18 5.18
C VAL A 204 -5.39 -8.56 3.89
N TRP A 205 -5.09 -7.28 3.93
CA TRP A 205 -4.45 -6.52 2.86
C TRP A 205 -3.00 -6.25 3.24
N SER A 206 -2.09 -6.38 2.29
CA SER A 206 -0.67 -6.15 2.56
C SER A 206 0.05 -5.46 1.42
N CYS A 207 1.09 -4.72 1.77
CA CYS A 207 2.12 -4.27 0.84
C CYS A 207 3.46 -4.20 1.56
N ALA A 208 4.54 -4.28 0.81
CA ALA A 208 5.89 -4.20 1.35
C ALA A 208 6.75 -3.26 0.50
N MET A 209 7.64 -2.52 1.14
CA MET A 209 8.57 -1.62 0.48
C MET A 209 9.99 -1.86 1.01
N GLN A 210 10.96 -1.79 0.12
CA GLN A 210 12.37 -1.84 0.50
C GLN A 210 12.74 -0.61 1.34
N GLY A 211 13.51 -0.84 2.39
CA GLY A 211 13.99 0.19 3.31
C GLY A 211 13.27 0.20 4.67
N ALA A 212 13.86 0.90 5.62
CA ALA A 212 13.28 1.20 6.93
C ALA A 212 12.60 2.58 6.86
N TRP A 213 11.29 2.58 6.77
CA TRP A 213 10.49 3.81 6.57
C TRP A 213 10.16 4.53 7.88
N TYR A 214 11.04 4.46 8.87
CA TYR A 214 10.87 5.15 10.15
C TYR A 214 10.69 6.66 9.98
N GLY A 215 9.79 7.24 10.77
CA GLY A 215 9.45 8.66 10.71
C GLY A 215 8.48 9.03 9.57
N THR A 216 8.07 8.07 8.73
CA THR A 216 7.09 8.31 7.68
C THR A 216 5.68 8.15 8.25
N TYR A 217 4.80 9.06 7.87
CA TYR A 217 3.39 9.02 8.25
C TYR A 217 2.55 8.36 7.16
N TYR A 218 1.44 7.71 7.56
CA TYR A 218 0.59 7.00 6.62
C TYR A 218 -0.88 6.95 7.04
N THR A 219 -1.73 6.74 6.02
CA THR A 219 -3.15 6.37 6.17
C THR A 219 -3.47 5.25 5.20
N TYR A 220 -4.61 4.61 5.40
CA TYR A 220 -5.21 3.72 4.41
C TYR A 220 -6.35 4.44 3.69
N HIS A 221 -6.29 4.44 2.37
CA HIS A 221 -7.36 4.90 1.48
C HIS A 221 -8.18 3.67 1.08
N ILE A 222 -9.44 3.63 1.48
CA ILE A 222 -10.29 2.43 1.42
C ILE A 222 -11.49 2.69 0.52
N LEU A 223 -11.68 1.83 -0.46
CA LEU A 223 -12.90 1.75 -1.24
C LEU A 223 -13.83 0.69 -0.66
N HIS A 224 -14.97 1.11 -0.13
CA HIS A 224 -16.03 0.26 0.41
C HIS A 224 -17.33 0.46 -0.38
N SER A 225 -18.31 -0.44 -0.23
CA SER A 225 -19.64 -0.32 -0.86
C SER A 225 -20.36 0.98 -0.53
N ASP A 226 -20.09 1.55 0.63
CA ASP A 226 -20.76 2.76 1.13
C ASP A 226 -20.01 4.04 0.80
N GLY A 227 -18.82 3.94 0.21
CA GLY A 227 -18.03 5.10 -0.20
C GLY A 227 -16.52 4.89 -0.11
N VAL A 228 -15.83 6.01 -0.16
CA VAL A 228 -14.35 6.09 -0.04
C VAL A 228 -14.02 6.71 1.30
N PHE A 229 -13.07 6.12 2.01
CA PHE A 229 -12.68 6.55 3.36
C PHE A 229 -11.17 6.59 3.48
N ASP A 230 -10.65 7.62 4.15
CA ASP A 230 -9.27 7.65 4.64
C ASP A 230 -9.29 7.36 6.13
N THR A 231 -8.42 6.46 6.58
CA THR A 231 -8.35 6.07 7.99
C THR A 231 -6.90 5.86 8.43
N THR A 232 -6.67 6.09 9.71
CA THR A 232 -5.42 5.67 10.36
C THR A 232 -5.40 4.17 10.56
N ASP A 233 -4.21 3.64 10.84
CA ASP A 233 -4.03 2.23 11.13
C ASP A 233 -4.61 1.89 12.52
N PRO A 234 -5.59 0.98 12.61
CA PRO A 234 -6.13 0.53 13.90
C PRO A 234 -5.10 -0.22 14.76
N TYR A 235 -4.01 -0.69 14.15
CA TYR A 235 -2.89 -1.36 14.82
C TYR A 235 -1.67 -0.45 14.98
N GLY A 236 -1.80 0.83 14.61
CA GLY A 236 -0.72 1.82 14.69
C GLY A 236 -0.33 2.11 16.15
N VAL A 237 0.97 2.00 16.46
CA VAL A 237 1.52 2.25 17.81
C VAL A 237 1.98 3.69 18.00
N ALA A 238 2.02 4.48 16.93
CA ALA A 238 2.37 5.89 16.96
C ALA A 238 1.56 6.68 15.93
N SER A 239 1.30 7.95 16.23
CA SER A 239 0.53 8.83 15.36
C SER A 239 1.08 10.26 15.35
N GLY A 240 0.70 11.03 14.35
CA GLY A 240 0.91 12.46 14.26
C GLY A 240 -0.09 13.25 15.10
N ILE A 241 -0.10 14.58 14.89
CA ILE A 241 -0.99 15.53 15.59
C ILE A 241 -2.45 15.12 15.36
N ASP A 242 -3.21 15.14 16.45
CA ASP A 242 -4.65 14.80 16.49
C ASP A 242 -4.96 13.39 15.92
N SER A 243 -3.97 12.49 15.88
CA SER A 243 -4.09 11.15 15.28
C SER A 243 -4.55 11.17 13.83
N GLU A 244 -4.28 12.24 13.08
CA GLU A 244 -4.67 12.36 11.66
C GLU A 244 -4.00 11.31 10.78
N ARG A 245 -2.78 10.89 11.16
CA ARG A 245 -2.00 9.86 10.45
C ARG A 245 -1.27 8.96 11.42
N SER A 246 -1.15 7.69 11.12
CA SER A 246 -0.25 6.77 11.83
C SER A 246 1.20 7.02 11.41
N MET A 247 2.17 6.61 12.24
CA MET A 247 3.60 6.79 11.98
C MET A 247 4.34 5.46 12.08
N VAL A 248 5.27 5.23 11.17
CA VAL A 248 6.24 4.13 11.27
C VAL A 248 7.31 4.54 12.28
N VAL A 249 7.36 3.87 13.42
CA VAL A 249 8.25 4.22 14.54
C VAL A 249 9.18 3.07 14.89
N ASN A 250 10.40 3.41 15.27
CA ASN A 250 11.30 2.49 15.95
C ASN A 250 11.15 2.69 17.47
N LEU A 251 10.40 1.82 18.12
CA LEU A 251 10.14 1.94 19.56
C LEU A 251 11.43 1.86 20.40
N ALA A 252 12.44 1.09 19.96
CA ALA A 252 13.71 0.99 20.67
C ALA A 252 14.50 2.32 20.72
N GLU A 253 14.23 3.25 19.81
CA GLU A 253 14.83 4.59 19.81
C GLU A 253 14.04 5.58 20.67
N THR A 254 12.87 5.20 21.18
CA THR A 254 12.05 6.07 22.04
C THR A 254 12.33 5.91 23.53
N ASP A 255 13.07 4.88 23.91
CA ASP A 255 13.41 4.60 25.29
C ASP A 255 14.38 5.66 25.82
N PRO A 256 14.06 6.31 26.95
CA PRO A 256 14.97 7.27 27.57
C PRO A 256 16.20 6.57 28.16
N ALA A 257 17.27 7.34 28.36
CA ALA A 257 18.46 6.83 29.02
C ALA A 257 18.12 6.28 30.41
N GLY A 258 18.55 5.05 30.68
CA GLY A 258 18.26 4.35 31.93
C GLY A 258 16.96 3.53 31.94
N TRP A 259 16.21 3.48 30.84
CA TRP A 259 14.96 2.70 30.73
C TRP A 259 15.17 1.21 31.02
N GLU A 260 16.30 0.65 30.59
CA GLU A 260 16.66 -0.76 30.84
C GLU A 260 16.88 -1.10 32.32
N GLN A 261 17.15 -0.09 33.14
CA GLN A 261 17.34 -0.23 34.58
C GLN A 261 16.08 0.14 35.38
N ASP A 262 15.01 0.57 34.73
CA ASP A 262 13.75 0.90 35.39
C ASP A 262 13.04 -0.36 35.84
N GLU A 263 12.88 -0.51 37.14
CA GLU A 263 12.21 -1.65 37.75
C GLU A 263 10.78 -1.27 38.14
N ARG A 264 9.81 -1.94 37.55
CA ARG A 264 8.40 -1.76 37.89
C ARG A 264 8.13 -2.31 39.31
N PRO A 265 7.55 -1.53 40.20
CA PRO A 265 7.20 -2.00 41.55
C PRO A 265 6.21 -3.17 41.47
N GLU A 266 6.50 -4.26 42.17
CA GLU A 266 5.58 -5.38 42.33
C GLU A 266 4.50 -5.04 43.38
N ILE A 267 3.35 -4.57 42.89
CA ILE A 267 2.19 -4.23 43.76
C ILE A 267 1.07 -5.22 43.42
N ARG A 268 0.55 -5.91 44.43
CA ARG A 268 -0.60 -6.79 44.28
C ARG A 268 -1.80 -6.00 43.76
N PRO A 269 -2.67 -6.62 42.93
CA PRO A 269 -3.83 -5.90 42.36
C PRO A 269 -4.73 -5.23 43.40
N GLU A 270 -4.92 -5.89 44.56
CA GLU A 270 -5.73 -5.40 45.69
C GLU A 270 -5.10 -4.27 46.46
N ASP A 271 -3.79 -4.04 46.36
CA ASP A 271 -3.07 -2.96 47.02
C ASP A 271 -2.86 -1.74 46.11
N ARG A 272 -3.35 -1.80 44.85
CA ARG A 272 -3.19 -0.71 43.89
C ARG A 272 -4.14 0.44 44.22
N CYS A 273 -3.56 1.63 44.37
CA CYS A 273 -4.30 2.88 44.39
C CYS A 273 -4.10 3.58 43.04
N VAL A 274 -5.20 3.87 42.34
CA VAL A 274 -5.16 4.54 41.02
C VAL A 274 -5.57 6.01 41.21
N TYR A 275 -4.72 6.92 40.78
CA TYR A 275 -5.00 8.33 40.73
C TYR A 275 -4.98 8.82 39.27
N GLU A 276 -6.13 9.26 38.78
CA GLU A 276 -6.25 9.81 37.44
C GLU A 276 -6.10 11.34 37.51
N LEU A 277 -5.27 11.89 36.66
CA LEU A 277 -5.03 13.33 36.59
C LEU A 277 -4.86 13.80 35.14
N HIS A 278 -5.17 15.07 34.92
CA HIS A 278 -4.82 15.78 33.68
C HIS A 278 -3.49 16.54 33.91
N VAL A 279 -2.47 16.20 33.13
CA VAL A 279 -1.08 16.70 33.31
C VAL A 279 -1.01 18.22 33.34
N LYS A 280 -1.73 18.91 32.45
CA LYS A 280 -1.75 20.38 32.41
C LYS A 280 -2.40 20.95 33.65
N ASP A 281 -3.55 20.44 34.05
CA ASP A 281 -4.34 21.03 35.17
C ASP A 281 -3.68 20.76 36.50
N PHE A 282 -2.98 19.62 36.65
CA PHE A 282 -2.33 19.21 37.89
C PHE A 282 -1.33 20.26 38.43
N SER A 283 -0.58 20.91 37.54
CA SER A 283 0.46 21.86 37.93
C SER A 283 0.32 23.26 37.33
N SER A 284 -0.82 23.59 36.68
CA SER A 284 -1.00 24.87 35.98
C SER A 284 -1.22 26.06 36.93
N ASP A 285 -1.62 25.81 38.15
CA ASP A 285 -1.79 26.87 39.17
C ASP A 285 -0.44 27.57 39.45
N PRO A 286 -0.39 28.91 39.42
CA PRO A 286 0.82 29.67 39.77
C PRO A 286 1.38 29.38 41.16
N HIS A 287 0.55 28.89 42.09
CA HIS A 287 0.94 28.54 43.45
C HIS A 287 1.35 27.07 43.62
N SER A 288 1.44 26.31 42.53
CA SER A 288 1.81 24.88 42.56
C SER A 288 3.25 24.65 43.06
N GLY A 289 4.09 25.68 43.16
CA GLY A 289 5.51 25.55 43.47
C GLY A 289 6.37 25.18 42.26
N ILE A 290 5.75 24.80 41.14
CA ILE A 290 6.43 24.37 39.91
C ILE A 290 6.91 25.59 39.12
N SER A 291 8.13 25.51 38.56
CA SER A 291 8.70 26.56 37.72
C SER A 291 7.83 26.83 36.47
N ASP A 292 7.80 28.11 36.04
CA ASP A 292 7.04 28.49 34.82
C ASP A 292 7.43 27.72 33.59
N LYS A 293 8.67 27.23 33.50
CA LYS A 293 9.19 26.43 32.43
C LYS A 293 8.49 25.07 32.32
N HIS A 294 8.17 24.43 33.43
CA HIS A 294 7.64 23.08 33.50
C HIS A 294 6.17 23.02 33.90
N ARG A 295 5.58 24.14 34.37
CA ARG A 295 4.17 24.22 34.75
C ARG A 295 3.23 23.78 33.62
N GLY A 296 2.30 22.89 33.92
CA GLY A 296 1.36 22.30 32.98
C GLY A 296 2.00 21.33 31.98
N LYS A 297 3.20 20.84 32.24
CA LYS A 297 3.93 19.91 31.36
C LYS A 297 4.36 18.64 32.10
N PHE A 298 4.73 17.60 31.40
CA PHE A 298 5.20 16.34 31.98
C PHE A 298 6.40 16.53 32.93
N LEU A 299 7.30 17.44 32.61
CA LEU A 299 8.46 17.71 33.45
C LEU A 299 8.11 18.35 34.82
N ALA A 300 6.87 18.80 35.05
CA ALA A 300 6.43 19.24 36.36
C ALA A 300 6.56 18.14 37.43
N PHE A 301 6.42 16.87 37.04
CA PHE A 301 6.52 15.72 37.94
C PHE A 301 7.97 15.39 38.35
N THR A 302 8.95 16.06 37.79
CA THR A 302 10.38 15.91 38.14
C THR A 302 10.90 17.01 39.03
N GLU A 303 10.09 18.01 39.37
CA GLU A 303 10.44 19.12 40.28
C GLU A 303 9.95 18.81 41.71
N GLU A 304 10.74 19.22 42.68
CA GLU A 304 10.31 19.26 44.09
C GLU A 304 9.35 20.44 44.24
N GLY A 305 8.08 20.15 44.52
CA GLY A 305 7.03 21.15 44.73
C GLY A 305 6.45 21.15 46.14
#